data_52d8e009be682cfa991967592999ca94
#
_entry.id   52d8e009be682cfa991967592999ca94
#
_cell.length_a   1.000
_cell.length_b   1.000
_cell.length_c   1.000
_cell.angle_alpha   90.00
_cell.angle_beta   90.00
_cell.angle_gamma   90.00
#
_symmetry.space_group_name_H-M   'P 1'
#
loop_
_entity.id
_entity.type
_entity.pdbx_description
1 polymer ?
#
loop_
_entity_poly.entity_id
_entity_poly.type
_entity_poly.pdbx_seq_one_letter_code
_entity_poly.pdbx_strand_id
1 'polypeptide(L)'
;MKKDKKIITNKRRSFIKKAGLLTLGAAGATAIKAPYAYSASNPIKWRLQTYSGAPLGAHVIKPQIEAFNKAAHGEMEIELYYADQLVPTDELFRAMQAGTIDAVQSDDATMGSPVDIQVFGGYFPFATRYSLDVPSLFKYYGLNEIWDEAYKEVKGVKWLSTSAWDPCHLFTVKKKVTSLADMKGLRVFGVPTAGKFLARYGLIPVIVPWDDVETAMQTGELDGVCWCGFTEAYEVGWADICKYALTNAVTGAWFGSYFANSKSWEKLSPKLQALY
;
A
#
# COMPACT_ATOMS: atom_id res chain seq x y z
N MET A 1 41.48 42.53 40.17
CA MET A 1 41.76 41.55 39.13
C MET A 1 40.99 41.88 37.86
N LYS A 2 41.61 42.69 37.01
CA LYS A 2 41.06 43.09 35.67
C LYS A 2 42.25 43.01 34.71
N LYS A 3 42.43 41.87 34.02
CA LYS A 3 43.36 41.78 32.88
C LYS A 3 43.17 40.40 32.25
N ASP A 4 42.16 40.18 31.40
CA ASP A 4 42.17 39.01 30.48
C ASP A 4 41.08 39.04 29.43
N LYS A 5 40.49 40.21 29.10
CA LYS A 5 39.47 40.29 28.06
C LYS A 5 39.91 40.97 26.74
N LYS A 6 41.23 41.23 26.54
CA LYS A 6 41.69 42.01 25.38
C LYS A 6 42.44 41.21 24.29
N ILE A 7 42.67 39.91 24.47
CA ILE A 7 43.53 39.14 23.56
C ILE A 7 42.76 38.31 22.52
N ILE A 8 41.47 38.08 22.71
CA ILE A 8 40.68 37.19 21.81
C ILE A 8 40.12 37.92 20.57
N THR A 9 39.96 39.24 20.64
CA THR A 9 39.37 40.01 19.53
C THR A 9 40.36 40.38 18.40
N ASN A 10 41.66 40.33 18.65
CA ASN A 10 42.62 40.67 17.60
C ASN A 10 43.01 39.50 16.66
N LYS A 11 42.85 38.24 17.09
CA LYS A 11 43.15 37.08 16.23
C LYS A 11 42.07 36.81 15.16
N ARG A 12 40.83 37.17 15.41
CA ARG A 12 39.73 37.02 14.41
C ARG A 12 39.81 38.05 13.28
N ARG A 13 40.28 39.29 13.56
CA ARG A 13 40.43 40.32 12.52
C ARG A 13 41.62 40.10 11.59
N SER A 14 42.68 39.40 12.04
CA SER A 14 43.83 39.07 11.19
C SER A 14 43.58 37.92 10.26
N PHE A 15 42.69 37.00 10.63
CA PHE A 15 42.32 35.84 9.78
C PHE A 15 41.48 36.28 8.55
N ILE A 16 40.55 37.24 8.76
CA ILE A 16 39.69 37.75 7.68
C ILE A 16 40.51 38.61 6.69
N LYS A 17 41.56 39.32 7.12
CA LYS A 17 42.42 40.12 6.23
C LYS A 17 43.38 39.24 5.40
N LYS A 18 43.72 38.01 5.82
CA LYS A 18 44.58 37.10 5.07
C LYS A 18 43.80 36.23 4.08
N ALA A 19 42.48 36.04 4.27
CA ALA A 19 41.61 35.31 3.31
C ALA A 19 41.22 36.19 2.11
N GLY A 20 41.34 37.50 2.16
CA GLY A 20 40.95 38.42 1.08
C GLY A 20 42.04 38.69 0.02
N LEU A 21 43.26 38.18 0.15
CA LEU A 21 44.37 38.44 -0.77
C LEU A 21 44.80 37.25 -1.67
N LEU A 22 44.03 36.17 -1.71
CA LEU A 22 44.31 34.97 -2.51
C LEU A 22 43.35 34.76 -3.70
N THR A 23 42.62 35.80 -4.13
CA THR A 23 41.64 35.71 -5.23
C THR A 23 41.99 36.50 -6.49
N LEU A 24 43.27 36.73 -6.75
CA LEU A 24 43.71 37.36 -8.02
C LEU A 24 44.85 36.54 -8.59
N GLY A 25 44.52 35.44 -9.28
CA GLY A 25 45.54 34.69 -10.04
C GLY A 25 45.16 33.23 -10.33
N ALA A 26 44.11 33.01 -11.09
CA ALA A 26 43.94 31.79 -11.90
C ALA A 26 42.77 31.96 -12.90
N ALA A 27 43.04 32.60 -14.00
CA ALA A 27 42.24 32.46 -15.19
C ALA A 27 42.51 31.02 -15.75
N GLY A 28 41.68 30.07 -15.44
CA GLY A 28 41.79 28.66 -15.81
C GLY A 28 40.86 27.76 -15.04
N ALA A 29 39.72 28.27 -14.56
CA ALA A 29 38.74 27.46 -13.88
C ALA A 29 37.87 26.73 -14.93
N THR A 30 38.17 25.46 -15.18
CA THR A 30 37.15 24.51 -15.59
C THR A 30 35.93 24.74 -14.74
N ALA A 31 34.79 25.09 -15.37
CA ALA A 31 33.52 25.23 -14.69
C ALA A 31 33.18 23.89 -14.01
N ILE A 32 33.54 23.75 -12.74
CA ILE A 32 32.94 22.74 -11.88
C ILE A 32 31.45 23.13 -11.85
N LYS A 33 30.63 22.40 -12.62
CA LYS A 33 29.18 22.49 -12.48
C LYS A 33 28.91 22.29 -11.00
N ALA A 34 28.52 23.35 -10.31
CA ALA A 34 28.01 23.22 -8.95
C ALA A 34 26.95 22.11 -8.99
N PRO A 35 26.95 21.18 -8.03
CA PRO A 35 25.83 20.26 -7.91
C PRO A 35 24.58 21.12 -7.88
N TYR A 36 23.63 20.82 -8.74
CA TYR A 36 22.37 21.55 -8.86
C TYR A 36 21.90 21.94 -7.47
N ALA A 37 21.92 23.25 -7.17
CA ALA A 37 21.21 23.77 -6.02
C ALA A 37 19.74 23.47 -6.31
N TYR A 38 19.19 22.43 -5.67
CA TYR A 38 17.77 22.15 -5.70
C TYR A 38 17.08 23.41 -5.20
N SER A 39 16.47 24.14 -6.11
CA SER A 39 15.51 25.17 -5.73
C SER A 39 14.45 24.42 -4.92
N ALA A 40 14.31 24.76 -3.65
CA ALA A 40 13.27 24.22 -2.80
C ALA A 40 11.91 24.74 -3.30
N SER A 41 11.44 24.15 -4.41
CA SER A 41 10.02 24.22 -4.75
C SER A 41 9.30 23.41 -3.67
N ASN A 42 8.17 23.91 -3.17
CA ASN A 42 7.35 23.15 -2.24
C ASN A 42 7.10 21.78 -2.87
N PRO A 43 7.28 20.69 -2.11
CA PRO A 43 7.04 19.34 -2.63
C PRO A 43 5.61 19.20 -3.15
N ILE A 44 5.44 18.46 -4.23
CA ILE A 44 4.10 18.04 -4.66
C ILE A 44 3.56 17.14 -3.56
N LYS A 45 2.39 17.48 -3.00
CA LYS A 45 1.75 16.67 -1.96
C LYS A 45 0.59 15.90 -2.52
N TRP A 46 0.58 14.58 -2.28
CA TRP A 46 -0.53 13.71 -2.57
C TRP A 46 -1.13 13.14 -1.30
N ARG A 47 -2.46 13.10 -1.25
CA ARG A 47 -3.21 12.33 -0.26
C ARG A 47 -3.54 10.98 -0.86
N LEU A 48 -3.00 9.92 -0.26
CA LEU A 48 -3.28 8.54 -0.62
C LEU A 48 -4.07 7.88 0.50
N GLN A 49 -5.27 7.38 0.21
CA GLN A 49 -6.00 6.56 1.16
C GLN A 49 -5.94 5.09 0.74
N THR A 50 -5.61 4.22 1.71
CA THR A 50 -5.73 2.76 1.54
C THR A 50 -7.06 2.25 2.07
N TYR A 51 -7.52 1.12 1.56
CA TYR A 51 -8.64 0.38 2.11
C TYR A 51 -8.32 -0.28 3.46
N SER A 52 -7.05 -0.42 3.77
CA SER A 52 -6.59 -1.12 4.98
C SER A 52 -6.75 -0.26 6.21
N GLY A 53 -7.23 -0.87 7.30
CA GLY A 53 -7.20 -0.28 8.63
C GLY A 53 -5.77 -0.03 9.13
N ALA A 54 -5.64 0.75 10.21
CA ALA A 54 -4.35 1.16 10.74
C ALA A 54 -3.38 0.01 11.07
N PRO A 55 -3.79 -1.13 11.66
CA PRO A 55 -2.88 -2.22 11.97
C PRO A 55 -2.16 -2.75 10.72
N LEU A 56 -2.92 -3.15 9.70
CA LEU A 56 -2.36 -3.68 8.45
C LEU A 56 -1.67 -2.60 7.62
N GLY A 57 -2.30 -1.44 7.50
CA GLY A 57 -1.76 -0.31 6.72
C GLY A 57 -0.41 0.17 7.25
N ALA A 58 -0.19 0.16 8.57
CA ALA A 58 1.08 0.56 9.18
C ALA A 58 2.20 -0.43 8.89
N HIS A 59 1.90 -1.73 8.82
CA HIS A 59 2.91 -2.76 8.61
C HIS A 59 3.25 -3.01 7.13
N VAL A 60 2.30 -2.80 6.23
CA VAL A 60 2.46 -3.16 4.81
C VAL A 60 2.53 -1.95 3.90
N ILE A 61 1.57 -1.01 4.01
CA ILE A 61 1.47 0.11 3.07
C ILE A 61 2.44 1.24 3.45
N LYS A 62 2.50 1.60 4.73
CA LYS A 62 3.35 2.69 5.21
C LYS A 62 4.82 2.54 4.82
N PRO A 63 5.48 1.35 4.96
CA PRO A 63 6.87 1.19 4.53
C PRO A 63 7.08 1.43 3.03
N GLN A 64 6.10 1.09 2.19
CA GLN A 64 6.16 1.34 0.75
C GLN A 64 6.08 2.84 0.44
N ILE A 65 5.17 3.57 1.11
CA ILE A 65 5.04 5.01 0.97
C ILE A 65 6.28 5.75 1.49
N GLU A 66 6.85 5.31 2.62
CA GLU A 66 8.10 5.88 3.14
C GLU A 66 9.28 5.64 2.19
N ALA A 67 9.37 4.46 1.58
CA ALA A 67 10.38 4.16 0.57
C ALA A 67 10.23 5.07 -0.66
N PHE A 68 9.00 5.28 -1.15
CA PHE A 68 8.71 6.21 -2.24
C PHE A 68 9.10 7.64 -1.87
N ASN A 69 8.63 8.16 -0.73
CA ASN A 69 8.94 9.51 -0.27
C ASN A 69 10.45 9.74 -0.15
N LYS A 70 11.19 8.75 0.33
CA LYS A 70 12.65 8.79 0.36
C LYS A 70 13.26 8.84 -1.05
N ALA A 71 12.74 8.06 -1.99
CA ALA A 71 13.23 8.03 -3.38
C ALA A 71 12.88 9.34 -4.13
N ALA A 72 11.80 10.00 -3.77
CA ALA A 72 11.39 11.29 -4.35
C ALA A 72 12.26 12.47 -3.91
N HIS A 73 13.20 12.29 -2.96
CA HIS A 73 14.18 13.28 -2.52
C HIS A 73 13.61 14.69 -2.21
N GLY A 74 12.38 14.76 -1.67
CA GLY A 74 11.71 16.00 -1.32
C GLY A 74 11.05 16.73 -2.50
N GLU A 75 11.04 16.17 -3.71
CA GLU A 75 10.30 16.71 -4.85
C GLU A 75 8.81 16.40 -4.74
N MET A 76 8.47 15.27 -4.09
CA MET A 76 7.10 14.81 -3.85
C MET A 76 6.99 14.16 -2.47
N GLU A 77 5.83 14.27 -1.86
CA GLU A 77 5.45 13.66 -0.60
C GLU A 77 4.06 13.03 -0.73
N ILE A 78 3.94 11.76 -0.39
CA ILE A 78 2.66 11.07 -0.26
C ILE A 78 2.31 11.01 1.23
N GLU A 79 1.16 11.58 1.59
CA GLU A 79 0.55 11.48 2.92
C GLU A 79 -0.40 10.27 2.91
N LEU A 80 -0.10 9.27 3.75
CA LEU A 80 -0.90 8.05 3.86
C LEU A 80 -2.05 8.23 4.84
N TYR A 81 -3.23 7.85 4.39
CA TYR A 81 -4.45 7.74 5.17
C TYR A 81 -4.96 6.31 5.14
N TYR A 82 -5.44 5.82 6.28
CA TYR A 82 -6.02 4.48 6.41
C TYR A 82 -7.50 4.46 6.04
N ALA A 83 -8.11 3.28 6.07
CA ALA A 83 -9.52 3.10 5.75
C ALA A 83 -10.42 4.14 6.44
N ASP A 84 -11.35 4.70 5.70
CA ASP A 84 -12.40 5.61 6.15
C ASP A 84 -11.94 6.94 6.77
N GLN A 85 -10.64 7.30 6.66
CA GLN A 85 -10.14 8.55 7.24
C GLN A 85 -10.44 9.81 6.42
N LEU A 86 -10.48 9.71 5.09
CA LEU A 86 -10.83 10.85 4.21
C LEU A 86 -12.21 10.67 3.60
N VAL A 87 -12.49 9.47 3.09
CA VAL A 87 -13.76 9.08 2.48
C VAL A 87 -14.08 7.62 2.84
N PRO A 88 -15.36 7.20 2.81
CA PRO A 88 -15.73 5.79 2.94
C PRO A 88 -14.99 4.92 1.91
N THR A 89 -14.60 3.72 2.32
CA THR A 89 -13.75 2.83 1.51
C THR A 89 -14.40 2.45 0.17
N ASP A 90 -15.71 2.26 0.13
CA ASP A 90 -16.48 1.98 -1.08
C ASP A 90 -16.65 3.20 -2.02
N GLU A 91 -16.33 4.41 -1.55
CA GLU A 91 -16.34 5.65 -2.33
C GLU A 91 -14.94 6.04 -2.85
N LEU A 92 -13.89 5.27 -2.54
CA LEU A 92 -12.50 5.58 -2.90
C LEU A 92 -12.31 5.86 -4.39
N PHE A 93 -12.92 5.02 -5.25
CA PHE A 93 -12.82 5.18 -6.71
C PHE A 93 -13.38 6.52 -7.18
N ARG A 94 -14.57 6.87 -6.72
CA ARG A 94 -15.24 8.13 -7.08
C ARG A 94 -14.50 9.35 -6.55
N ALA A 95 -14.03 9.28 -5.31
CA ALA A 95 -13.28 10.36 -4.69
C ALA A 95 -11.96 10.64 -5.41
N MET A 96 -11.22 9.60 -5.79
CA MET A 96 -10.01 9.72 -6.61
C MET A 96 -10.32 10.25 -8.00
N GLN A 97 -11.33 9.70 -8.69
CA GLN A 97 -11.75 10.14 -10.01
C GLN A 97 -12.14 11.63 -10.03
N ALA A 98 -12.82 12.10 -8.99
CA ALA A 98 -13.20 13.50 -8.81
C ALA A 98 -12.02 14.40 -8.40
N GLY A 99 -10.89 13.84 -7.96
CA GLY A 99 -9.75 14.58 -7.45
C GLY A 99 -9.90 15.08 -6.01
N THR A 100 -10.84 14.51 -5.25
CA THR A 100 -10.98 14.76 -3.80
C THR A 100 -9.79 14.18 -3.04
N ILE A 101 -9.27 13.05 -3.48
CA ILE A 101 -8.00 12.45 -3.06
C ILE A 101 -7.14 12.24 -4.31
N ASP A 102 -5.81 12.22 -4.14
CA ASP A 102 -4.88 12.14 -5.26
C ASP A 102 -4.59 10.71 -5.69
N ALA A 103 -4.56 9.79 -4.75
CA ALA A 103 -4.24 8.39 -5.00
C ALA A 103 -4.99 7.43 -4.06
N VAL A 104 -5.10 6.19 -4.48
CA VAL A 104 -5.73 5.09 -3.75
C VAL A 104 -4.84 3.86 -3.83
N GLN A 105 -4.76 3.12 -2.72
CA GLN A 105 -4.29 1.74 -2.71
C GLN A 105 -5.44 0.85 -2.26
N SER A 106 -5.92 -0.01 -3.15
CA SER A 106 -7.05 -0.92 -2.88
C SER A 106 -7.08 -2.03 -3.93
N ASP A 107 -7.95 -3.01 -3.73
CA ASP A 107 -8.43 -3.79 -4.85
C ASP A 107 -9.56 -3.05 -5.58
N ASP A 108 -9.76 -3.45 -6.81
CA ASP A 108 -10.71 -2.80 -7.71
C ASP A 108 -12.16 -2.93 -7.20
N ALA A 109 -12.50 -4.07 -6.59
CA ALA A 109 -13.84 -4.33 -6.08
C ALA A 109 -14.15 -3.55 -4.81
N THR A 110 -13.25 -3.56 -3.84
CA THR A 110 -13.44 -2.88 -2.54
C THR A 110 -13.56 -1.36 -2.70
N MET A 111 -12.81 -0.77 -3.64
CA MET A 111 -12.91 0.68 -3.90
C MET A 111 -14.09 1.09 -4.78
N GLY A 112 -14.92 0.14 -5.22
CA GLY A 112 -16.09 0.43 -6.06
C GLY A 112 -15.76 0.71 -7.54
N SER A 113 -14.67 0.13 -8.08
CA SER A 113 -14.35 0.26 -9.51
C SER A 113 -15.44 -0.34 -10.40
N PRO A 114 -15.85 0.33 -11.48
CA PRO A 114 -16.81 -0.20 -12.44
C PRO A 114 -16.18 -1.13 -13.49
N VAL A 115 -14.87 -1.38 -13.44
CA VAL A 115 -14.13 -2.12 -14.47
C VAL A 115 -14.21 -3.62 -14.21
N ASP A 116 -14.63 -4.40 -15.20
CA ASP A 116 -14.88 -5.85 -15.07
C ASP A 116 -13.65 -6.68 -14.68
N ILE A 117 -12.45 -6.18 -14.95
CA ILE A 117 -11.19 -6.87 -14.61
C ILE A 117 -11.04 -7.13 -13.09
N GLN A 118 -11.75 -6.38 -12.25
CA GLN A 118 -11.80 -6.55 -10.81
C GLN A 118 -12.06 -8.00 -10.36
N VAL A 119 -12.82 -8.76 -11.16
CA VAL A 119 -13.16 -10.16 -10.86
C VAL A 119 -11.92 -11.05 -10.74
N PHE A 120 -10.87 -10.74 -11.47
CA PHE A 120 -9.64 -11.52 -11.48
C PHE A 120 -8.66 -11.11 -10.38
N GLY A 121 -8.77 -9.91 -9.84
CA GLY A 121 -7.96 -9.42 -8.72
C GLY A 121 -8.39 -9.99 -7.35
N GLY A 122 -9.66 -10.34 -7.21
CA GLY A 122 -10.29 -10.65 -5.94
C GLY A 122 -10.17 -12.11 -5.47
N TYR A 123 -9.01 -12.59 -5.07
CA TYR A 123 -8.83 -13.93 -4.47
C TYR A 123 -9.36 -15.08 -5.32
N PHE A 124 -9.07 -15.07 -6.61
CA PHE A 124 -9.53 -16.11 -7.52
C PHE A 124 -8.94 -17.47 -7.09
N PRO A 125 -9.77 -18.52 -6.88
CA PRO A 125 -9.29 -19.81 -6.43
C PRO A 125 -8.21 -20.36 -7.36
N PHE A 126 -7.08 -20.77 -6.79
CA PHE A 126 -5.93 -21.38 -7.48
C PHE A 126 -5.23 -20.51 -8.54
N ALA A 127 -5.47 -19.19 -8.58
CA ALA A 127 -4.83 -18.31 -9.56
C ALA A 127 -3.32 -18.22 -9.35
N THR A 128 -2.91 -18.00 -8.12
CA THR A 128 -1.50 -17.89 -7.72
C THR A 128 -1.28 -18.61 -6.39
N ARG A 129 -0.12 -19.21 -6.22
CA ARG A 129 0.21 -19.91 -4.99
C ARG A 129 0.76 -18.99 -3.91
N TYR A 130 1.51 -17.97 -4.31
CA TYR A 130 2.21 -17.04 -3.41
C TYR A 130 1.99 -15.61 -3.86
N SER A 131 1.95 -14.68 -2.91
CA SER A 131 1.93 -13.24 -3.18
C SER A 131 3.12 -12.78 -4.02
N LEU A 132 4.29 -13.41 -3.87
CA LEU A 132 5.49 -13.11 -4.65
C LEU A 132 5.36 -13.45 -6.15
N ASP A 133 4.42 -14.30 -6.53
CA ASP A 133 4.15 -14.61 -7.95
C ASP A 133 3.48 -13.43 -8.66
N VAL A 134 2.71 -12.62 -7.93
CA VAL A 134 1.91 -11.53 -8.50
C VAL A 134 2.76 -10.47 -9.20
N PRO A 135 3.80 -9.88 -8.60
CA PRO A 135 4.67 -8.93 -9.30
C PRO A 135 5.31 -9.51 -10.55
N SER A 136 5.63 -10.81 -10.54
CA SER A 136 6.20 -11.50 -11.71
C SER A 136 5.18 -11.63 -12.83
N LEU A 137 3.92 -11.98 -12.51
CA LEU A 137 2.83 -12.05 -13.48
C LEU A 137 2.58 -10.70 -14.14
N PHE A 138 2.57 -9.62 -13.36
CA PHE A 138 2.37 -8.29 -13.89
C PHE A 138 3.56 -7.85 -14.77
N LYS A 139 4.79 -8.03 -14.28
CA LYS A 139 5.98 -7.53 -14.97
C LYS A 139 6.40 -8.32 -16.20
N TYR A 140 6.21 -9.67 -16.19
CA TYR A 140 6.81 -10.54 -17.20
C TYR A 140 5.80 -11.35 -18.01
N TYR A 141 4.53 -11.40 -17.59
CA TYR A 141 3.51 -12.24 -18.23
C TYR A 141 2.31 -11.45 -18.75
N GLY A 142 2.46 -10.13 -18.89
CA GLY A 142 1.50 -9.30 -19.61
C GLY A 142 0.33 -8.76 -18.79
N LEU A 143 0.29 -8.96 -17.46
CA LEU A 143 -0.83 -8.43 -16.66
C LEU A 143 -0.76 -6.91 -16.52
N ASN A 144 0.42 -6.29 -16.56
CA ASN A 144 0.55 -4.82 -16.58
C ASN A 144 -0.21 -4.22 -17.76
N GLU A 145 -0.02 -4.78 -18.95
CA GLU A 145 -0.63 -4.32 -20.17
C GLU A 145 -2.15 -4.50 -20.14
N ILE A 146 -2.62 -5.61 -19.57
CA ILE A 146 -4.05 -5.91 -19.44
C ILE A 146 -4.72 -4.91 -18.48
N TRP A 147 -4.11 -4.63 -17.30
CA TRP A 147 -4.66 -3.65 -16.36
C TRP A 147 -4.59 -2.22 -16.90
N ASP A 148 -3.46 -1.83 -17.50
CA ASP A 148 -3.33 -0.49 -18.12
C ASP A 148 -4.38 -0.29 -19.22
N GLU A 149 -4.61 -1.28 -20.08
CA GLU A 149 -5.63 -1.23 -21.13
C GLU A 149 -7.05 -1.17 -20.54
N ALA A 150 -7.35 -1.96 -19.51
CA ALA A 150 -8.66 -1.97 -18.86
C ALA A 150 -9.03 -0.61 -18.24
N TYR A 151 -8.04 0.11 -17.72
CA TYR A 151 -8.26 1.44 -17.11
C TYR A 151 -8.03 2.63 -18.05
N LYS A 152 -7.49 2.41 -19.24
CA LYS A 152 -7.14 3.47 -20.20
C LYS A 152 -8.32 4.35 -20.60
N GLU A 153 -9.50 3.73 -20.80
CA GLU A 153 -10.72 4.44 -21.18
C GLU A 153 -11.47 5.05 -19.99
N VAL A 154 -11.00 4.81 -18.76
CA VAL A 154 -11.65 5.30 -17.54
C VAL A 154 -11.20 6.73 -17.26
N LYS A 155 -12.08 7.70 -17.54
CA LYS A 155 -11.78 9.11 -17.34
C LYS A 155 -11.42 9.44 -15.89
N GLY A 156 -10.37 10.23 -15.72
CA GLY A 156 -9.94 10.74 -14.41
C GLY A 156 -9.15 9.75 -13.56
N VAL A 157 -8.84 8.56 -14.08
CA VAL A 157 -8.13 7.51 -13.37
C VAL A 157 -6.86 7.11 -14.14
N LYS A 158 -5.75 6.95 -13.43
CA LYS A 158 -4.52 6.33 -13.91
C LYS A 158 -4.19 5.14 -13.02
N TRP A 159 -4.17 3.94 -13.58
CA TRP A 159 -3.59 2.79 -12.91
C TRP A 159 -2.06 2.94 -12.87
N LEU A 160 -1.44 2.65 -11.73
CA LEU A 160 0.00 2.87 -11.52
C LEU A 160 0.78 1.58 -11.47
N SER A 161 0.40 0.71 -10.54
CA SER A 161 1.10 -0.55 -10.31
C SER A 161 0.23 -1.52 -9.50
N THR A 162 0.62 -2.79 -9.50
CA THR A 162 -0.01 -3.80 -8.66
C THR A 162 0.58 -3.80 -7.25
N SER A 163 -0.23 -4.24 -6.29
CA SER A 163 0.18 -4.73 -4.98
C SER A 163 -0.34 -6.16 -4.80
N ALA A 164 0.24 -6.90 -3.88
CA ALA A 164 -0.14 -8.29 -3.65
C ALA A 164 -0.24 -8.61 -2.16
N TRP A 165 -1.19 -9.47 -1.84
CA TRP A 165 -1.39 -10.00 -0.50
C TRP A 165 -1.34 -11.52 -0.53
N ASP A 166 -1.12 -12.14 0.63
CA ASP A 166 -1.09 -13.58 0.74
C ASP A 166 -2.45 -14.21 0.40
N PRO A 167 -2.45 -15.46 -0.11
CA PRO A 167 -3.66 -16.24 -0.30
C PRO A 167 -4.45 -16.37 0.99
N CYS A 168 -5.79 -16.52 0.88
CA CYS A 168 -6.62 -16.75 2.05
C CYS A 168 -6.45 -18.15 2.60
N HIS A 169 -6.34 -18.24 3.91
CA HIS A 169 -6.35 -19.47 4.68
C HIS A 169 -7.63 -19.58 5.51
N LEU A 170 -8.04 -20.80 5.82
CA LEU A 170 -9.16 -21.06 6.72
C LEU A 170 -8.64 -21.17 8.15
N PHE A 171 -9.09 -20.28 9.00
CA PHE A 171 -8.86 -20.29 10.45
C PHE A 171 -10.14 -20.72 11.15
N THR A 172 -10.05 -21.62 12.14
CA THR A 172 -11.22 -22.14 12.85
C THR A 172 -11.05 -22.07 14.36
N VAL A 173 -12.13 -21.70 15.06
CA VAL A 173 -12.12 -21.46 16.51
C VAL A 173 -11.95 -22.78 17.30
N LYS A 174 -12.73 -23.81 16.96
CA LYS A 174 -12.80 -25.04 17.77
C LYS A 174 -12.53 -26.31 16.98
N LYS A 175 -12.91 -26.38 15.71
CA LYS A 175 -12.87 -27.59 14.91
C LYS A 175 -11.62 -27.64 14.04
N LYS A 176 -10.82 -28.68 14.18
CA LYS A 176 -9.71 -28.96 13.26
C LYS A 176 -10.27 -29.43 11.90
N VAL A 177 -9.81 -28.82 10.82
CA VAL A 177 -10.14 -29.18 9.44
C VAL A 177 -8.97 -29.96 8.85
N THR A 178 -9.22 -31.22 8.47
CA THR A 178 -8.22 -32.11 7.86
C THR A 178 -8.67 -32.67 6.52
N SER A 179 -9.95 -32.53 6.22
CA SER A 179 -10.57 -32.97 4.98
C SER A 179 -11.67 -32.00 4.55
N LEU A 180 -12.10 -32.08 3.30
CA LEU A 180 -13.25 -31.31 2.80
C LEU A 180 -14.56 -31.64 3.55
N ALA A 181 -14.70 -32.86 4.03
CA ALA A 181 -15.87 -33.28 4.82
C ALA A 181 -15.96 -32.54 6.17
N ASP A 182 -14.83 -32.18 6.75
CA ASP A 182 -14.78 -31.44 8.00
C ASP A 182 -15.34 -30.01 7.88
N MET A 183 -15.38 -29.47 6.66
CA MET A 183 -15.91 -28.13 6.40
C MET A 183 -17.45 -28.07 6.49
N LYS A 184 -18.13 -29.22 6.39
CA LYS A 184 -19.58 -29.26 6.38
C LYS A 184 -20.19 -28.67 7.65
N GLY A 185 -21.07 -27.69 7.46
CA GLY A 185 -21.80 -26.99 8.51
C GLY A 185 -21.01 -25.92 9.25
N LEU A 186 -19.73 -25.69 8.95
CA LEU A 186 -18.98 -24.57 9.51
C LEU A 186 -19.52 -23.24 8.98
N ARG A 187 -19.85 -22.31 9.89
CA ARG A 187 -20.24 -20.94 9.59
C ARG A 187 -18.97 -20.10 9.54
N VAL A 188 -18.64 -19.57 8.37
CA VAL A 188 -17.37 -18.91 8.15
C VAL A 188 -17.58 -17.55 7.51
N PHE A 189 -17.04 -16.53 8.12
CA PHE A 189 -16.87 -15.23 7.49
C PHE A 189 -15.72 -15.30 6.49
N GLY A 190 -15.88 -14.72 5.32
CA GLY A 190 -14.80 -14.74 4.32
C GLY A 190 -15.10 -13.97 3.07
N VAL A 191 -14.07 -13.85 2.24
CA VAL A 191 -14.21 -13.21 0.93
C VAL A 191 -15.27 -13.93 0.09
N PRO A 192 -16.10 -13.19 -0.67
CA PRO A 192 -17.23 -13.77 -1.40
C PRO A 192 -16.86 -14.91 -2.33
N THR A 193 -15.71 -14.83 -3.01
CA THR A 193 -15.19 -15.87 -3.91
C THR A 193 -14.86 -17.15 -3.17
N ALA A 194 -14.14 -17.07 -2.04
CA ALA A 194 -13.84 -18.22 -1.18
C ALA A 194 -15.12 -18.82 -0.59
N GLY A 195 -16.03 -17.98 -0.10
CA GLY A 195 -17.32 -18.41 0.44
C GLY A 195 -18.14 -19.22 -0.56
N LYS A 196 -18.31 -18.71 -1.79
CA LYS A 196 -19.00 -19.41 -2.87
C LYS A 196 -18.34 -20.75 -3.25
N PHE A 197 -17.00 -20.76 -3.26
CA PHE A 197 -16.23 -21.99 -3.55
C PHE A 197 -16.42 -23.02 -2.44
N LEU A 198 -16.22 -22.65 -1.19
CA LEU A 198 -16.28 -23.55 -0.04
C LEU A 198 -17.72 -24.03 0.25
N ALA A 199 -18.75 -23.26 -0.09
CA ALA A 199 -20.14 -23.67 0.05
C ALA A 199 -20.46 -24.95 -0.73
N ARG A 200 -19.73 -25.23 -1.82
CA ARG A 200 -19.85 -26.49 -2.58
C ARG A 200 -19.45 -27.72 -1.76
N TYR A 201 -18.67 -27.52 -0.70
CA TYR A 201 -18.24 -28.55 0.24
C TYR A 201 -19.03 -28.52 1.56
N GLY A 202 -20.14 -27.76 1.58
CA GLY A 202 -21.06 -27.68 2.70
C GLY A 202 -20.69 -26.69 3.80
N LEU A 203 -19.68 -25.82 3.60
CA LEU A 203 -19.43 -24.67 4.43
C LEU A 203 -20.57 -23.66 4.27
N ILE A 204 -20.93 -22.93 5.33
CA ILE A 204 -21.98 -21.91 5.36
C ILE A 204 -21.28 -20.54 5.40
N PRO A 205 -21.22 -19.80 4.28
CA PRO A 205 -20.71 -18.43 4.29
C PRO A 205 -21.63 -17.53 5.11
N VAL A 206 -21.04 -16.74 6.00
CA VAL A 206 -21.78 -15.77 6.85
C VAL A 206 -21.16 -14.40 6.61
N ILE A 207 -21.99 -13.41 6.46
CA ILE A 207 -21.59 -11.99 6.32
C ILE A 207 -21.97 -11.27 7.61
N VAL A 208 -20.97 -10.68 8.26
CA VAL A 208 -21.13 -9.78 9.40
C VAL A 208 -20.33 -8.52 9.13
N PRO A 209 -20.64 -7.38 9.78
CA PRO A 209 -19.76 -6.21 9.72
C PRO A 209 -18.34 -6.57 10.16
N TRP A 210 -17.34 -5.92 9.57
CA TRP A 210 -15.94 -6.21 9.87
C TRP A 210 -15.63 -6.14 11.38
N ASP A 211 -16.11 -5.10 12.03
CA ASP A 211 -15.86 -4.87 13.46
C ASP A 211 -16.53 -5.90 14.38
N ASP A 212 -17.49 -6.68 13.87
CA ASP A 212 -18.22 -7.71 14.61
C ASP A 212 -17.59 -9.11 14.44
N VAL A 213 -16.66 -9.31 13.50
CA VAL A 213 -16.09 -10.63 13.19
C VAL A 213 -15.47 -11.29 14.41
N GLU A 214 -14.67 -10.56 15.17
CA GLU A 214 -14.04 -11.06 16.40
C GLU A 214 -15.08 -11.50 17.44
N THR A 215 -16.05 -10.64 17.72
CA THR A 215 -17.13 -10.92 18.66
C THR A 215 -17.96 -12.13 18.21
N ALA A 216 -18.28 -12.23 16.93
CA ALA A 216 -19.03 -13.36 16.37
C ALA A 216 -18.28 -14.70 16.50
N MET A 217 -16.94 -14.69 16.38
CA MET A 217 -16.13 -15.88 16.68
C MET A 217 -16.10 -16.23 18.16
N GLN A 218 -15.98 -15.24 19.04
CA GLN A 218 -15.94 -15.44 20.48
C GLN A 218 -17.29 -15.95 21.03
N THR A 219 -18.41 -15.44 20.54
CA THR A 219 -19.76 -15.84 20.91
C THR A 219 -20.21 -17.16 20.28
N GLY A 220 -19.49 -17.64 19.26
CA GLY A 220 -19.81 -18.86 18.54
C GLY A 220 -20.88 -18.67 17.47
N GLU A 221 -21.16 -17.46 17.03
CA GLU A 221 -21.93 -17.16 15.83
C GLU A 221 -21.18 -17.60 14.58
N LEU A 222 -19.84 -17.37 14.56
CA LEU A 222 -18.92 -17.87 13.57
C LEU A 222 -18.07 -19.03 14.10
N ASP A 223 -17.86 -20.05 13.29
CA ASP A 223 -16.96 -21.17 13.58
C ASP A 223 -15.54 -20.89 13.08
N GLY A 224 -15.36 -19.87 12.25
CA GLY A 224 -14.08 -19.48 11.72
C GLY A 224 -14.13 -18.36 10.69
N VAL A 225 -12.98 -18.08 10.09
CA VAL A 225 -12.78 -17.02 9.11
C VAL A 225 -11.88 -17.52 7.96
N CYS A 226 -12.19 -17.09 6.73
CA CYS A 226 -11.38 -17.31 5.54
C CYS A 226 -11.24 -16.00 4.76
N TRP A 227 -10.32 -15.15 5.21
CA TRP A 227 -10.19 -13.79 4.68
C TRP A 227 -8.78 -13.48 4.19
N CYS A 228 -7.74 -13.91 4.90
CA CYS A 228 -6.38 -13.40 4.75
C CYS A 228 -5.31 -14.48 4.94
N GLY A 229 -4.05 -14.08 4.81
CA GLY A 229 -2.88 -14.85 5.18
C GLY A 229 -2.62 -14.89 6.70
N PHE A 230 -1.58 -15.61 7.09
CA PHE A 230 -1.22 -15.79 8.51
C PHE A 230 -0.78 -14.50 9.19
N THR A 231 -0.04 -13.65 8.48
CA THR A 231 0.44 -12.37 9.03
C THR A 231 -0.72 -11.46 9.40
N GLU A 232 -1.68 -11.29 8.49
CA GLU A 232 -2.84 -10.45 8.75
C GLU A 232 -3.70 -11.03 9.87
N ALA A 233 -3.95 -12.34 9.89
CA ALA A 233 -4.70 -13.00 10.95
C ALA A 233 -4.07 -12.78 12.34
N TYR A 234 -2.76 -12.73 12.41
CA TYR A 234 -2.02 -12.40 13.63
C TYR A 234 -2.20 -10.92 14.04
N GLU A 235 -2.02 -10.00 13.08
CA GLU A 235 -2.09 -8.55 13.34
C GLU A 235 -3.49 -8.09 13.76
N VAL A 236 -4.55 -8.73 13.24
CA VAL A 236 -5.94 -8.41 13.63
C VAL A 236 -6.44 -9.21 14.84
N GLY A 237 -5.57 -9.98 15.50
CA GLY A 237 -5.90 -10.69 16.74
C GLY A 237 -6.65 -12.02 16.57
N TRP A 238 -6.93 -12.48 15.35
CA TRP A 238 -7.66 -13.74 15.14
C TRP A 238 -6.87 -14.97 15.55
N ALA A 239 -5.52 -14.87 15.58
CA ALA A 239 -4.66 -15.93 16.07
C ALA A 239 -4.87 -16.28 17.55
N ASP A 240 -5.38 -15.34 18.35
CA ASP A 240 -5.69 -15.55 19.77
C ASP A 240 -7.01 -16.31 19.97
N ILE A 241 -7.91 -16.26 18.99
CA ILE A 241 -9.24 -16.85 19.03
C ILE A 241 -9.27 -18.21 18.31
N CYS A 242 -8.66 -18.28 17.13
CA CYS A 242 -8.66 -19.47 16.30
C CYS A 242 -7.59 -20.45 16.75
N LYS A 243 -8.00 -21.66 17.15
CA LYS A 243 -7.07 -22.72 17.59
C LYS A 243 -6.42 -23.49 16.45
N TYR A 244 -6.99 -23.41 15.24
CA TYR A 244 -6.55 -24.17 14.10
C TYR A 244 -6.50 -23.30 12.86
N ALA A 245 -5.51 -23.53 12.01
CA ALA A 245 -5.38 -22.95 10.70
C ALA A 245 -5.11 -24.03 9.65
N LEU A 246 -5.79 -23.95 8.52
CA LEU A 246 -5.50 -24.79 7.38
C LEU A 246 -4.31 -24.19 6.63
N THR A 247 -3.18 -24.91 6.59
CA THR A 247 -1.95 -24.44 5.92
C THR A 247 -2.06 -24.42 4.40
N ASN A 248 -2.96 -25.23 3.84
CA ASN A 248 -3.30 -25.14 2.42
C ASN A 248 -4.17 -23.89 2.19
N ALA A 249 -3.73 -23.02 1.29
CA ALA A 249 -4.51 -21.87 0.89
C ALA A 249 -5.81 -22.30 0.20
N VAL A 250 -6.88 -21.58 0.47
CA VAL A 250 -8.21 -21.81 -0.12
C VAL A 250 -8.36 -21.05 -1.44
N THR A 251 -7.69 -19.89 -1.53
CA THR A 251 -7.71 -19.03 -2.73
C THR A 251 -6.32 -18.85 -3.28
N GLY A 252 -6.20 -18.21 -4.45
CA GLY A 252 -4.96 -17.59 -4.91
C GLY A 252 -4.62 -16.34 -4.12
N ALA A 253 -3.43 -15.80 -4.33
CA ALA A 253 -3.05 -14.49 -3.81
C ALA A 253 -3.98 -13.40 -4.34
N TRP A 254 -4.14 -12.37 -3.55
CA TRP A 254 -4.97 -11.23 -3.91
C TRP A 254 -4.14 -10.17 -4.67
N PHE A 255 -4.76 -9.60 -5.69
CA PHE A 255 -4.19 -8.51 -6.46
C PHE A 255 -4.85 -7.22 -6.04
N GLY A 256 -4.08 -6.33 -5.47
CA GLY A 256 -4.48 -4.96 -5.29
C GLY A 256 -3.72 -4.06 -6.26
N SER A 257 -4.06 -2.81 -6.27
CA SER A 257 -3.47 -1.83 -7.17
C SER A 257 -3.28 -0.49 -6.49
N TYR A 258 -2.32 0.26 -7.01
CA TYR A 258 -2.19 1.69 -6.80
C TYR A 258 -2.79 2.43 -7.97
N PHE A 259 -3.62 3.42 -7.67
CA PHE A 259 -4.27 4.28 -8.65
C PHE A 259 -4.03 5.75 -8.30
N ALA A 260 -4.05 6.61 -9.32
CA ALA A 260 -4.00 8.05 -9.12
C ALA A 260 -5.11 8.77 -9.91
N ASN A 261 -5.49 9.94 -9.44
CA ASN A 261 -6.23 10.88 -10.26
C ASN A 261 -5.36 11.29 -11.46
N SER A 262 -5.90 11.21 -12.68
CA SER A 262 -5.14 11.50 -13.91
C SER A 262 -4.52 12.90 -13.90
N LYS A 263 -5.26 13.93 -13.42
CA LYS A 263 -4.73 15.31 -13.37
C LYS A 263 -3.63 15.48 -12.33
N SER A 264 -3.67 14.74 -11.22
CA SER A 264 -2.59 14.72 -10.23
C SER A 264 -1.36 14.02 -10.80
N TRP A 265 -1.54 12.93 -11.55
CA TRP A 265 -0.49 12.20 -12.26
C TRP A 265 0.21 13.05 -13.34
N GLU A 266 -0.57 13.76 -14.17
CA GLU A 266 -0.05 14.61 -15.26
C GLU A 266 0.82 15.78 -14.77
N LYS A 267 0.67 16.20 -13.52
CA LYS A 267 1.51 17.23 -12.89
C LYS A 267 2.90 16.73 -12.51
N LEU A 268 3.11 15.42 -12.46
CA LEU A 268 4.39 14.84 -12.09
C LEU A 268 5.39 14.95 -13.24
N SER A 269 6.65 15.22 -12.89
CA SER A 269 7.73 15.11 -13.87
C SER A 269 7.92 13.67 -14.35
N PRO A 270 8.46 13.43 -15.56
CA PRO A 270 8.77 12.06 -16.02
C PRO A 270 9.66 11.29 -15.03
N LYS A 271 10.54 11.99 -14.32
CA LYS A 271 11.39 11.41 -13.27
C LYS A 271 10.55 10.86 -12.10
N LEU A 272 9.56 11.63 -11.61
CA LEU A 272 8.68 11.18 -10.54
C LEU A 272 7.74 10.07 -11.00
N GLN A 273 7.24 10.16 -12.23
CA GLN A 273 6.40 9.09 -12.81
C GLN A 273 7.16 7.76 -12.94
N ALA A 274 8.47 7.79 -13.16
CA ALA A 274 9.31 6.60 -13.28
C ALA A 274 9.62 5.93 -11.91
N LEU A 275 9.21 6.51 -10.79
CA LEU A 275 9.34 5.91 -9.46
C LEU A 275 8.22 4.91 -9.14
N TYR A 276 7.11 4.98 -9.88
CA TYR A 276 5.98 4.04 -9.79
C TYR A 276 6.18 2.85 -10.72
#